data_7f5def05b73989f1b73bd0760cb5daa2
#
_entry.id   7f5def05b73989f1b73bd0760cb5daa2
#
_cell.length_a   1.000
_cell.length_b   1.000
_cell.length_c   1.000
_cell.angle_alpha   90.00
_cell.angle_beta   90.00
_cell.angle_gamma   90.00
#
_symmetry.space_group_name_H-M   'P 1'
#
loop_
_entity.id
_entity.type
_entity.pdbx_description
1 polymer ?
#
loop_
_entity_poly.entity_id
_entity_poly.type
_entity_poly.pdbx_seq_one_letter_code
_entity_poly.pdbx_strand_id
1 'polypeptide(L)'
;MVNSAVAAAPAAPAAVPWGAVWGQDEAVATLQAAASDPDSMTHAWLVTGPPGSGRSTLAYAFAAALIAEEGDEQAMRQVLAGTHPDMTALRTEGVIISIKDARSLVERSYFSPSLGRYRVIVMEDADRMVERTSNVLLKALEEPPERTVWVLCAPSDADLLPTIRSRVRTLRLREPDIDDVARLIAQRTGADLSVAEQSARHAQRHIGMAQRLATDAAARARRDAMLRGVLAVRGVGDAVEVAGRVVAAATEDAKALTAERDEAERSSLLRTLGIAEGAAVPPAVRSQLSALEDDQKRRATRSLRDGIDRVLTDLQSMFRDVVMLQFGRGAPADGDLINRELEPELRAVASTWSVERSLVVLDQIAETRRNLEQNVAPTLALESMLVTVASGRIP
;
A
#
# COMPACT_ATOMS: atom_id res chain seq x y z
N MET A 1 -36.04 -25.79 36.81
CA MET A 1 -35.49 -24.74 35.94
C MET A 1 -34.42 -25.37 35.08
N VAL A 2 -34.74 -25.66 33.83
CA VAL A 2 -33.88 -26.38 32.88
C VAL A 2 -33.13 -25.30 32.11
N ASN A 3 -31.82 -25.27 32.30
CA ASN A 3 -30.92 -24.32 31.63
C ASN A 3 -30.65 -24.88 30.21
N SER A 4 -31.32 -24.31 29.20
CA SER A 4 -31.11 -24.66 27.80
C SER A 4 -29.86 -23.93 27.31
N ALA A 5 -28.72 -24.64 27.30
CA ALA A 5 -27.54 -24.18 26.60
C ALA A 5 -27.81 -24.21 25.08
N VAL A 6 -27.97 -23.05 24.50
CA VAL A 6 -27.99 -22.89 23.03
C VAL A 6 -26.60 -23.28 22.53
N ALA A 7 -26.51 -24.46 21.94
CA ALA A 7 -25.32 -24.91 21.23
C ALA A 7 -25.10 -23.94 20.05
N ALA A 8 -23.97 -23.25 20.05
CA ALA A 8 -23.53 -22.47 18.91
C ALA A 8 -23.40 -23.40 17.70
N ALA A 9 -24.05 -23.04 16.60
CA ALA A 9 -23.93 -23.79 15.35
C ALA A 9 -22.44 -23.83 14.95
N PRO A 10 -21.94 -24.97 14.42
CA PRO A 10 -20.58 -25.06 13.95
C PRO A 10 -20.37 -24.00 12.86
N ALA A 11 -19.35 -23.19 13.02
CA ALA A 11 -18.93 -22.25 12.00
C ALA A 11 -18.68 -23.02 10.70
N ALA A 12 -19.22 -22.51 9.58
CA ALA A 12 -18.96 -23.09 8.28
C ALA A 12 -17.44 -23.17 8.03
N PRO A 13 -16.95 -24.25 7.37
CA PRO A 13 -15.52 -24.41 7.12
C PRO A 13 -15.00 -23.16 6.41
N ALA A 14 -13.91 -22.60 6.93
CA ALA A 14 -13.31 -21.39 6.38
C ALA A 14 -12.79 -21.71 4.98
N ALA A 15 -13.49 -21.25 3.96
CA ALA A 15 -13.00 -21.30 2.59
C ALA A 15 -11.85 -20.30 2.41
N VAL A 16 -10.89 -20.65 1.55
CA VAL A 16 -9.82 -19.72 1.15
C VAL A 16 -10.43 -18.35 0.84
N PRO A 17 -9.89 -17.23 1.38
CA PRO A 17 -10.57 -15.94 1.34
C PRO A 17 -10.47 -15.24 -0.03
N TRP A 18 -10.80 -15.97 -1.10
CA TRP A 18 -10.91 -15.40 -2.45
C TRP A 18 -11.91 -14.25 -2.52
N GLY A 19 -12.98 -14.30 -1.72
CA GLY A 19 -13.95 -13.22 -1.60
C GLY A 19 -13.40 -11.92 -0.98
N ALA A 20 -12.19 -11.96 -0.42
CA ALA A 20 -11.50 -10.74 0.02
C ALA A 20 -10.89 -9.96 -1.14
N VAL A 21 -10.72 -10.60 -2.30
CA VAL A 21 -10.17 -10.01 -3.54
C VAL A 21 -11.34 -9.58 -4.42
N TRP A 22 -11.81 -8.39 -4.23
CA TRP A 22 -13.00 -7.87 -4.86
C TRP A 22 -12.75 -7.41 -6.30
N GLY A 23 -13.68 -7.71 -7.22
CA GLY A 23 -13.64 -7.23 -8.62
C GLY A 23 -12.52 -7.85 -9.48
N GLN A 24 -11.92 -8.96 -9.04
CA GLN A 24 -10.79 -9.62 -9.71
C GLN A 24 -11.10 -11.06 -10.11
N ASP A 25 -12.32 -11.33 -10.56
CA ASP A 25 -12.83 -12.67 -10.78
C ASP A 25 -11.97 -13.51 -11.75
N GLU A 26 -11.45 -12.89 -12.81
CA GLU A 26 -10.58 -13.54 -13.80
C GLU A 26 -9.21 -13.92 -13.18
N ALA A 27 -8.65 -13.03 -12.38
CA ALA A 27 -7.38 -13.27 -11.69
C ALA A 27 -7.55 -14.37 -10.62
N VAL A 28 -8.65 -14.32 -9.87
CA VAL A 28 -9.01 -15.34 -8.88
C VAL A 28 -9.20 -16.69 -9.55
N ALA A 29 -9.98 -16.77 -10.64
CA ALA A 29 -10.21 -18.01 -11.37
C ALA A 29 -8.90 -18.61 -11.90
N THR A 30 -7.99 -17.76 -12.41
CA THR A 30 -6.68 -18.22 -12.91
C THR A 30 -5.84 -18.86 -11.79
N LEU A 31 -5.80 -18.24 -10.59
CA LEU A 31 -5.03 -18.80 -9.48
C LEU A 31 -5.71 -19.99 -8.81
N GLN A 32 -7.03 -20.04 -8.81
CA GLN A 32 -7.79 -21.22 -8.37
C GLN A 32 -7.49 -22.43 -9.25
N ALA A 33 -7.52 -22.24 -10.59
CA ALA A 33 -7.15 -23.30 -11.54
C ALA A 33 -5.70 -23.76 -11.29
N ALA A 34 -4.75 -22.83 -11.15
CA ALA A 34 -3.36 -23.14 -10.86
C ALA A 34 -3.17 -23.88 -9.53
N ALA A 35 -3.94 -23.55 -8.48
CA ALA A 35 -3.86 -24.23 -7.19
C ALA A 35 -4.42 -25.67 -7.22
N SER A 36 -5.38 -25.93 -8.13
CA SER A 36 -6.09 -27.19 -8.22
C SER A 36 -5.48 -28.18 -9.23
N ASP A 37 -4.82 -27.65 -10.27
CA ASP A 37 -4.29 -28.43 -11.38
C ASP A 37 -2.78 -28.21 -11.51
N PRO A 38 -1.96 -29.28 -11.30
CA PRO A 38 -0.51 -29.21 -11.46
C PRO A 38 -0.05 -28.78 -12.85
N ASP A 39 -0.80 -29.10 -13.91
CA ASP A 39 -0.44 -28.74 -15.28
C ASP A 39 -0.65 -27.24 -15.57
N SER A 40 -1.53 -26.60 -14.84
CA SER A 40 -1.77 -25.15 -14.86
C SER A 40 -0.83 -24.35 -13.97
N MET A 41 -0.10 -25.03 -13.09
CA MET A 41 0.78 -24.42 -12.09
C MET A 41 2.07 -23.92 -12.72
N THR A 42 2.55 -22.77 -12.25
CA THR A 42 3.92 -22.28 -12.53
C THR A 42 4.60 -21.90 -11.22
N HIS A 43 5.91 -22.06 -11.19
CA HIS A 43 6.72 -21.82 -10.00
C HIS A 43 6.91 -20.33 -9.65
N ALA A 44 6.62 -19.41 -10.57
CA ALA A 44 6.81 -17.97 -10.32
C ALA A 44 5.68 -17.13 -10.96
N TRP A 45 5.04 -16.34 -10.13
CA TRP A 45 3.96 -15.43 -10.48
C TRP A 45 4.33 -13.99 -10.21
N LEU A 46 3.90 -13.09 -11.08
CA LEU A 46 3.97 -11.65 -10.89
C LEU A 46 2.55 -11.08 -10.88
N VAL A 47 2.09 -10.64 -9.73
CA VAL A 47 0.80 -9.98 -9.58
C VAL A 47 0.99 -8.48 -9.73
N THR A 48 0.46 -7.90 -10.80
CA THR A 48 0.55 -6.46 -11.07
C THR A 48 -0.81 -5.78 -10.95
N GLY A 49 -0.79 -4.49 -10.68
CA GLY A 49 -1.98 -3.65 -10.60
C GLY A 49 -1.72 -2.38 -9.78
N PRO A 50 -2.61 -1.38 -9.87
CA PRO A 50 -2.41 -0.12 -9.15
C PRO A 50 -2.35 -0.33 -7.63
N PRO A 51 -1.75 0.62 -6.88
CA PRO A 51 -1.78 0.57 -5.42
C PRO A 51 -3.20 0.41 -4.88
N GLY A 52 -3.39 -0.50 -3.94
CA GLY A 52 -4.71 -0.77 -3.34
C GLY A 52 -5.64 -1.66 -4.16
N SER A 53 -5.23 -2.21 -5.30
CA SER A 53 -6.03 -3.15 -6.12
C SER A 53 -6.20 -4.56 -5.52
N GLY A 54 -5.53 -4.84 -4.39
CA GLY A 54 -5.61 -6.14 -3.72
C GLY A 54 -4.50 -7.13 -4.07
N ARG A 55 -3.37 -6.69 -4.64
CA ARG A 55 -2.22 -7.55 -4.99
C ARG A 55 -1.77 -8.45 -3.85
N SER A 56 -1.43 -7.87 -2.70
CA SER A 56 -1.01 -8.65 -1.53
C SER A 56 -2.13 -9.56 -1.04
N THR A 57 -3.37 -9.09 -1.01
CA THR A 57 -4.53 -9.90 -0.60
C THR A 57 -4.66 -11.13 -1.49
N LEU A 58 -4.53 -10.97 -2.82
CA LEU A 58 -4.57 -12.08 -3.78
C LEU A 58 -3.38 -13.03 -3.59
N ALA A 59 -2.17 -12.49 -3.38
CA ALA A 59 -0.97 -13.28 -3.15
C ALA A 59 -1.10 -14.17 -1.90
N TYR A 60 -1.63 -13.62 -0.80
CA TYR A 60 -1.86 -14.38 0.43
C TYR A 60 -3.01 -15.39 0.30
N ALA A 61 -4.08 -15.05 -0.42
CA ALA A 61 -5.16 -16.00 -0.72
C ALA A 61 -4.64 -17.18 -1.57
N PHE A 62 -3.79 -16.90 -2.57
CA PHE A 62 -3.15 -17.95 -3.36
C PHE A 62 -2.18 -18.80 -2.52
N ALA A 63 -1.37 -18.18 -1.67
CA ALA A 63 -0.51 -18.90 -0.73
C ALA A 63 -1.34 -19.82 0.19
N ALA A 64 -2.48 -19.36 0.70
CA ALA A 64 -3.37 -20.17 1.52
C ALA A 64 -3.93 -21.37 0.74
N ALA A 65 -4.33 -21.19 -0.52
CA ALA A 65 -4.79 -22.28 -1.38
C ALA A 65 -3.72 -23.33 -1.69
N LEU A 66 -2.44 -22.93 -1.70
CA LEU A 66 -1.31 -23.83 -1.96
C LEU A 66 -0.84 -24.58 -0.70
N ILE A 67 -0.96 -23.97 0.47
CA ILE A 67 -0.38 -24.47 1.73
C ILE A 67 -1.44 -25.20 2.57
N ALA A 68 -2.60 -24.56 2.79
CA ALA A 68 -3.62 -25.12 3.65
C ALA A 68 -4.43 -26.22 2.95
N GLU A 69 -4.72 -27.29 3.67
CA GLU A 69 -5.68 -28.31 3.24
C GLU A 69 -7.12 -27.78 3.44
N GLU A 70 -8.07 -28.40 2.73
CA GLU A 70 -9.47 -28.04 2.87
C GLU A 70 -9.95 -28.26 4.30
N GLY A 71 -10.47 -27.20 4.93
CA GLY A 71 -10.94 -27.23 6.32
C GLY A 71 -9.86 -26.93 7.38
N ASP A 72 -8.59 -26.77 7.02
CA ASP A 72 -7.53 -26.36 7.96
C ASP A 72 -7.54 -24.84 8.20
N GLU A 73 -8.47 -24.42 9.07
CA GLU A 73 -8.61 -23.02 9.48
C GLU A 73 -7.37 -22.48 10.19
N GLN A 74 -6.61 -23.31 10.89
CA GLN A 74 -5.43 -22.88 11.62
C GLN A 74 -4.30 -22.54 10.64
N ALA A 75 -3.99 -23.43 9.70
CA ALA A 75 -3.01 -23.17 8.66
C ALA A 75 -3.40 -21.93 7.85
N MET A 76 -4.67 -21.80 7.47
CA MET A 76 -5.17 -20.62 6.75
C MET A 76 -4.94 -19.33 7.52
N ARG A 77 -5.31 -19.27 8.81
CA ARG A 77 -5.04 -18.09 9.65
C ARG A 77 -3.55 -17.78 9.76
N GLN A 78 -2.70 -18.78 9.90
CA GLN A 78 -1.25 -18.60 9.95
C GLN A 78 -0.68 -18.08 8.64
N VAL A 79 -1.15 -18.59 7.49
CA VAL A 79 -0.73 -18.10 6.17
C VAL A 79 -1.13 -16.64 5.99
N LEU A 80 -2.39 -16.28 6.28
CA LEU A 80 -2.88 -14.91 6.17
C LEU A 80 -2.17 -13.92 7.11
N ALA A 81 -1.73 -14.42 8.27
CA ALA A 81 -0.90 -13.67 9.21
C ALA A 81 0.61 -13.65 8.84
N GLY A 82 1.04 -14.40 7.80
CA GLY A 82 2.44 -14.52 7.40
C GLY A 82 3.31 -15.30 8.40
N THR A 83 2.71 -16.14 9.26
CA THR A 83 3.40 -16.87 10.33
C THR A 83 3.50 -18.39 10.09
N HIS A 84 2.94 -18.89 8.98
CA HIS A 84 3.03 -20.31 8.64
C HIS A 84 4.47 -20.72 8.29
N PRO A 85 4.99 -21.87 8.78
CA PRO A 85 6.38 -22.27 8.54
C PRO A 85 6.73 -22.47 7.06
N ASP A 86 5.78 -22.84 6.21
CA ASP A 86 5.97 -23.02 4.76
C ASP A 86 5.67 -21.75 3.96
N MET A 87 5.38 -20.63 4.61
CA MET A 87 5.28 -19.32 3.99
C MET A 87 6.42 -18.43 4.43
N THR A 88 6.98 -17.69 3.50
CA THR A 88 7.89 -16.60 3.80
C THR A 88 7.42 -15.36 3.04
N ALA A 89 7.03 -14.34 3.77
CA ALA A 89 6.63 -13.07 3.18
C ALA A 89 7.70 -12.00 3.44
N LEU A 90 8.07 -11.28 2.40
CA LEU A 90 8.87 -10.06 2.50
C LEU A 90 7.98 -8.87 2.21
N ARG A 91 7.73 -8.11 3.25
CA ARG A 91 7.20 -6.76 3.17
C ARG A 91 8.32 -5.81 3.52
N THR A 92 8.69 -4.96 2.57
CA THR A 92 9.81 -4.04 2.76
C THR A 92 9.46 -2.99 3.81
N GLU A 93 10.24 -2.87 4.87
CA GLU A 93 10.09 -1.82 5.87
C GLU A 93 10.86 -0.54 5.50
N GLY A 94 11.81 -0.65 4.57
CA GLY A 94 12.58 0.46 4.02
C GLY A 94 12.06 0.96 2.68
N VAL A 95 12.77 1.93 2.12
CA VAL A 95 12.49 2.48 0.78
C VAL A 95 12.86 1.51 -0.33
N ILE A 96 13.90 0.72 -0.12
CA ILE A 96 14.39 -0.31 -1.05
C ILE A 96 14.54 -1.65 -0.33
N ILE A 97 14.42 -2.74 -1.10
CA ILE A 97 14.71 -4.09 -0.61
C ILE A 97 16.24 -4.26 -0.53
N SER A 98 16.73 -4.60 0.65
CA SER A 98 18.17 -4.82 0.83
C SER A 98 18.62 -6.14 0.20
N ILE A 99 19.92 -6.22 -0.18
CA ILE A 99 20.51 -7.47 -0.68
C ILE A 99 20.45 -8.58 0.39
N LYS A 100 20.54 -8.20 1.67
CA LYS A 100 20.48 -9.13 2.80
C LYS A 100 19.09 -9.78 2.87
N ASP A 101 18.03 -9.01 2.73
CA ASP A 101 16.65 -9.51 2.76
C ASP A 101 16.38 -10.43 1.56
N ALA A 102 16.82 -10.02 0.37
CA ALA A 102 16.69 -10.85 -0.84
C ALA A 102 17.44 -12.18 -0.71
N ARG A 103 18.67 -12.18 -0.18
CA ARG A 103 19.43 -13.42 0.08
C ARG A 103 18.75 -14.32 1.08
N SER A 104 18.24 -13.76 2.18
CA SER A 104 17.49 -14.52 3.18
C SER A 104 16.25 -15.17 2.59
N LEU A 105 15.52 -14.49 1.68
CA LEU A 105 14.40 -15.08 0.96
C LEU A 105 14.83 -16.24 0.07
N VAL A 106 15.90 -16.05 -0.71
CA VAL A 106 16.46 -17.09 -1.58
C VAL A 106 16.90 -18.30 -0.76
N GLU A 107 17.61 -18.10 0.34
CA GLU A 107 18.01 -19.20 1.26
C GLU A 107 16.79 -19.97 1.75
N ARG A 108 15.74 -19.27 2.19
CA ARG A 108 14.49 -19.90 2.67
C ARG A 108 13.73 -20.61 1.57
N SER A 109 13.84 -20.18 0.31
CA SER A 109 13.17 -20.85 -0.81
C SER A 109 13.73 -22.25 -1.12
N TYR A 110 14.95 -22.54 -0.69
CA TYR A 110 15.58 -23.86 -0.88
C TYR A 110 15.18 -24.92 0.16
N PHE A 111 14.45 -24.54 1.21
CA PHE A 111 13.91 -25.52 2.14
C PHE A 111 12.66 -26.20 1.56
N SER A 112 12.56 -27.51 1.70
CA SER A 112 11.34 -28.24 1.37
C SER A 112 10.18 -27.78 2.25
N PRO A 113 8.93 -27.84 1.77
CA PRO A 113 7.77 -27.62 2.62
C PRO A 113 7.73 -28.63 3.76
N SER A 114 7.35 -28.18 4.95
CA SER A 114 7.35 -29.00 6.17
C SER A 114 5.98 -29.56 6.53
N LEU A 115 4.92 -28.80 6.29
CA LEU A 115 3.53 -29.16 6.61
C LEU A 115 2.63 -29.11 5.37
N GLY A 116 2.77 -28.08 4.57
CA GLY A 116 1.94 -27.84 3.39
C GLY A 116 2.40 -28.57 2.13
N ARG A 117 1.55 -28.53 1.09
CA ARG A 117 1.89 -29.08 -0.24
C ARG A 117 3.01 -28.33 -0.93
N TYR A 118 3.05 -27.01 -0.72
CA TYR A 118 4.01 -26.08 -1.33
C TYR A 118 4.66 -25.20 -0.28
N ARG A 119 5.91 -24.79 -0.56
CA ARG A 119 6.55 -23.64 0.07
C ARG A 119 6.26 -22.40 -0.77
N VAL A 120 5.75 -21.36 -0.14
CA VAL A 120 5.37 -20.14 -0.86
C VAL A 120 6.19 -18.96 -0.37
N ILE A 121 6.81 -18.25 -1.32
CA ILE A 121 7.59 -17.05 -1.07
C ILE A 121 6.82 -15.86 -1.65
N VAL A 122 6.39 -14.93 -0.81
CA VAL A 122 5.68 -13.72 -1.22
C VAL A 122 6.59 -12.52 -1.07
N MET A 123 6.71 -11.71 -2.13
CA MET A 123 7.40 -10.42 -2.10
C MET A 123 6.42 -9.31 -2.47
N GLU A 124 6.03 -8.49 -1.49
CA GLU A 124 4.92 -7.53 -1.64
C GLU A 124 5.28 -6.27 -2.45
N ASP A 125 6.53 -5.83 -2.42
CA ASP A 125 7.00 -4.59 -3.06
C ASP A 125 8.17 -4.90 -4.01
N ALA A 126 7.97 -5.78 -5.00
CA ALA A 126 9.05 -6.21 -5.89
C ALA A 126 9.65 -5.08 -6.75
N ASP A 127 8.88 -4.01 -7.00
CA ASP A 127 9.32 -2.76 -7.63
C ASP A 127 10.42 -2.03 -6.84
N ARG A 128 10.53 -2.29 -5.55
CA ARG A 128 11.55 -1.69 -4.68
C ARG A 128 12.91 -2.40 -4.72
N MET A 129 13.06 -3.39 -5.60
CA MET A 129 14.34 -4.04 -5.87
C MET A 129 15.19 -3.18 -6.80
N VAL A 130 16.38 -2.82 -6.36
CA VAL A 130 17.41 -2.31 -7.27
C VAL A 130 18.00 -3.45 -8.10
N GLU A 131 18.66 -3.15 -9.23
CA GLU A 131 19.22 -4.13 -10.15
C GLU A 131 20.08 -5.20 -9.44
N ARG A 132 20.93 -4.78 -8.52
CA ARG A 132 21.79 -5.68 -7.77
C ARG A 132 21.01 -6.65 -6.87
N THR A 133 19.89 -6.22 -6.32
CA THR A 133 18.98 -7.06 -5.52
C THR A 133 18.21 -8.02 -6.40
N SER A 134 17.72 -7.55 -7.55
CA SER A 134 17.01 -8.36 -8.54
C SER A 134 17.86 -9.54 -9.04
N ASN A 135 19.15 -9.31 -9.30
CA ASN A 135 20.07 -10.34 -9.76
C ASN A 135 20.25 -11.49 -8.76
N VAL A 136 20.04 -11.25 -7.45
CA VAL A 136 20.09 -12.31 -6.42
C VAL A 136 18.97 -13.33 -6.59
N LEU A 137 17.80 -12.90 -7.11
CA LEU A 137 16.64 -13.77 -7.27
C LEU A 137 16.69 -14.62 -8.54
N LEU A 138 17.46 -14.20 -9.56
CA LEU A 138 17.42 -14.81 -10.89
C LEU A 138 17.58 -16.34 -10.85
N LYS A 139 18.58 -16.84 -10.12
CA LYS A 139 18.81 -18.28 -10.02
C LYS A 139 17.65 -19.03 -9.36
N ALA A 140 17.06 -18.47 -8.32
CA ALA A 140 15.94 -19.08 -7.60
C ALA A 140 14.64 -19.04 -8.43
N LEU A 141 14.54 -18.10 -9.38
CA LEU A 141 13.42 -18.02 -10.32
C LEU A 141 13.63 -18.89 -11.57
N GLU A 142 14.88 -19.18 -11.95
CA GLU A 142 15.19 -20.07 -13.09
C GLU A 142 15.07 -21.55 -12.71
N GLU A 143 15.64 -21.92 -11.58
CA GLU A 143 15.74 -23.29 -11.10
C GLU A 143 15.22 -23.39 -9.65
N PRO A 144 13.91 -23.17 -9.42
CA PRO A 144 13.34 -23.29 -8.08
C PRO A 144 13.36 -24.74 -7.62
N PRO A 145 13.51 -24.98 -6.30
CA PRO A 145 13.31 -26.32 -5.72
C PRO A 145 11.90 -26.81 -6.00
N GLU A 146 11.74 -28.15 -6.04
CA GLU A 146 10.43 -28.76 -6.20
C GLU A 146 9.44 -28.27 -5.14
N ARG A 147 8.21 -28.01 -5.57
CA ARG A 147 7.12 -27.50 -4.73
C ARG A 147 7.38 -26.15 -4.06
N THR A 148 8.28 -25.33 -4.65
CA THR A 148 8.48 -23.94 -4.23
C THR A 148 7.82 -22.99 -5.23
N VAL A 149 7.00 -22.07 -4.73
CA VAL A 149 6.26 -21.08 -5.54
C VAL A 149 6.62 -19.68 -5.09
N TRP A 150 7.00 -18.84 -6.07
CA TRP A 150 7.27 -17.43 -5.87
C TRP A 150 6.07 -16.59 -6.32
N VAL A 151 5.67 -15.63 -5.50
CA VAL A 151 4.64 -14.64 -5.82
C VAL A 151 5.21 -13.25 -5.60
N LEU A 152 5.50 -12.55 -6.69
CA LEU A 152 6.00 -11.18 -6.69
C LEU A 152 4.81 -10.23 -6.88
N CYS A 153 4.78 -9.11 -6.16
CA CYS A 153 3.77 -8.06 -6.34
C CYS A 153 4.46 -6.75 -6.72
N ALA A 154 3.97 -6.10 -7.78
CA ALA A 154 4.48 -4.81 -8.23
C ALA A 154 3.33 -3.95 -8.81
N PRO A 155 3.44 -2.60 -8.84
CA PRO A 155 2.45 -1.75 -9.49
C PRO A 155 2.31 -2.05 -10.99
N SER A 156 3.42 -2.26 -11.67
CA SER A 156 3.51 -2.59 -13.10
C SER A 156 4.60 -3.62 -13.35
N ASP A 157 4.45 -4.39 -14.43
CA ASP A 157 5.52 -5.27 -14.92
C ASP A 157 6.73 -4.48 -15.45
N ALA A 158 6.52 -3.23 -15.89
CA ALA A 158 7.59 -2.34 -16.31
C ALA A 158 8.55 -1.93 -15.17
N ASP A 159 8.10 -2.01 -13.92
CA ASP A 159 8.90 -1.68 -12.74
C ASP A 159 9.95 -2.74 -12.41
N LEU A 160 9.87 -3.90 -13.06
CA LEU A 160 10.81 -5.00 -12.88
C LEU A 160 11.78 -5.15 -14.05
N LEU A 161 12.97 -5.62 -13.77
CA LEU A 161 13.95 -5.91 -14.83
C LEU A 161 13.40 -6.92 -15.85
N PRO A 162 13.72 -6.75 -17.15
CA PRO A 162 13.32 -7.70 -18.19
C PRO A 162 13.71 -9.14 -17.89
N THR A 163 14.84 -9.33 -17.21
CA THR A 163 15.34 -10.64 -16.78
C THR A 163 14.45 -11.33 -15.76
N ILE A 164 13.79 -10.60 -14.87
CA ILE A 164 12.78 -11.12 -13.95
C ILE A 164 11.49 -11.42 -14.72
N ARG A 165 11.02 -10.45 -15.52
CA ARG A 165 9.76 -10.56 -16.27
C ARG A 165 9.69 -11.79 -17.20
N SER A 166 10.81 -12.18 -17.79
CA SER A 166 10.88 -13.34 -18.67
C SER A 166 10.74 -14.69 -17.96
N ARG A 167 10.80 -14.72 -16.62
CA ARG A 167 10.78 -15.93 -15.78
C ARG A 167 9.54 -16.08 -14.92
N VAL A 168 8.64 -15.11 -14.99
CA VAL A 168 7.41 -15.08 -14.18
C VAL A 168 6.18 -15.07 -15.07
N ARG A 169 5.12 -15.73 -14.65
CA ARG A 169 3.80 -15.60 -15.28
C ARG A 169 3.11 -14.36 -14.69
N THR A 170 2.85 -13.38 -15.54
CA THR A 170 2.21 -12.12 -15.10
C THR A 170 0.70 -12.28 -15.02
N LEU A 171 0.14 -11.84 -13.90
CA LEU A 171 -1.29 -11.72 -13.66
C LEU A 171 -1.61 -10.27 -13.35
N ARG A 172 -2.43 -9.64 -14.20
CA ARG A 172 -2.77 -8.23 -14.07
C ARG A 172 -4.11 -8.07 -13.37
N LEU A 173 -4.11 -7.28 -12.28
CA LEU A 173 -5.32 -6.87 -11.61
C LEU A 173 -5.90 -5.65 -12.32
N ARG A 174 -7.21 -5.64 -12.45
CA ARG A 174 -7.95 -4.49 -12.98
C ARG A 174 -8.07 -3.42 -11.90
N GLU A 175 -8.16 -2.18 -12.33
CA GLU A 175 -8.55 -1.11 -11.44
C GLU A 175 -10.05 -1.30 -11.12
N PRO A 176 -10.43 -1.43 -9.83
CA PRO A 176 -11.84 -1.63 -9.48
C PRO A 176 -12.65 -0.38 -9.79
N ASP A 177 -13.95 -0.52 -10.07
CA ASP A 177 -14.83 0.62 -10.24
C ASP A 177 -15.12 1.32 -8.89
N ILE A 178 -15.37 2.63 -8.95
CA ILE A 178 -15.65 3.44 -7.74
C ILE A 178 -16.83 2.86 -6.97
N ASP A 179 -17.89 2.48 -7.67
CA ASP A 179 -19.11 1.93 -7.08
C ASP A 179 -18.86 0.57 -6.41
N ASP A 180 -17.97 -0.24 -6.98
CA ASP A 180 -17.57 -1.53 -6.40
C ASP A 180 -16.78 -1.32 -5.11
N VAL A 181 -15.82 -0.38 -5.13
CA VAL A 181 -15.07 -0.02 -3.93
C VAL A 181 -16.00 0.56 -2.86
N ALA A 182 -16.93 1.43 -3.24
CA ALA A 182 -17.88 2.04 -2.30
C ALA A 182 -18.76 0.97 -1.62
N ARG A 183 -19.33 0.03 -2.39
CA ARG A 183 -20.10 -1.09 -1.85
C ARG A 183 -19.30 -1.96 -0.91
N LEU A 184 -18.07 -2.31 -1.30
CA LEU A 184 -17.14 -3.08 -0.46
C LEU A 184 -16.86 -2.36 0.87
N ILE A 185 -16.58 -1.05 0.82
CA ILE A 185 -16.28 -0.25 2.01
C ILE A 185 -17.49 -0.14 2.92
N ALA A 186 -18.68 0.17 2.38
CA ALA A 186 -19.93 0.22 3.16
C ALA A 186 -20.19 -1.12 3.87
N GLN A 187 -20.02 -2.25 3.17
CA GLN A 187 -20.19 -3.58 3.73
C GLN A 187 -19.20 -3.89 4.86
N ARG A 188 -17.92 -3.54 4.69
CA ARG A 188 -16.85 -3.85 5.67
C ARG A 188 -16.88 -2.97 6.90
N THR A 189 -17.27 -1.71 6.73
CA THR A 189 -17.12 -0.69 7.79
C THR A 189 -18.45 -0.30 8.43
N GLY A 190 -19.58 -0.62 7.79
CA GLY A 190 -20.90 -0.13 8.20
C GLY A 190 -21.11 1.36 7.92
N ALA A 191 -20.21 2.02 7.17
CA ALA A 191 -20.36 3.42 6.81
C ALA A 191 -21.53 3.61 5.83
N ASP A 192 -22.16 4.78 5.87
CA ASP A 192 -23.17 5.15 4.89
C ASP A 192 -22.62 5.09 3.46
N LEU A 193 -23.43 4.64 2.51
CA LEU A 193 -23.00 4.48 1.13
C LEU A 193 -22.45 5.78 0.53
N SER A 194 -23.07 6.92 0.84
CA SER A 194 -22.59 8.24 0.40
C SER A 194 -21.18 8.58 0.90
N VAL A 195 -20.87 8.23 2.17
CA VAL A 195 -19.53 8.40 2.75
C VAL A 195 -18.56 7.43 2.11
N ALA A 196 -18.99 6.20 1.84
CA ALA A 196 -18.16 5.20 1.17
C ALA A 196 -17.84 5.59 -0.28
N GLU A 197 -18.81 6.10 -1.04
CA GLU A 197 -18.62 6.62 -2.40
C GLU A 197 -17.66 7.81 -2.43
N GLN A 198 -17.84 8.79 -1.55
CA GLN A 198 -16.93 9.92 -1.42
C GLN A 198 -15.52 9.43 -1.10
N SER A 199 -15.39 8.51 -0.13
CA SER A 199 -14.11 7.94 0.27
C SER A 199 -13.45 7.14 -0.85
N ALA A 200 -14.21 6.38 -1.65
CA ALA A 200 -13.71 5.64 -2.80
C ALA A 200 -13.18 6.59 -3.91
N ARG A 201 -13.88 7.69 -4.18
CA ARG A 201 -13.42 8.73 -5.12
C ARG A 201 -12.15 9.40 -4.64
N HIS A 202 -12.12 9.89 -3.39
CA HIS A 202 -10.95 10.54 -2.80
C HIS A 202 -9.74 9.61 -2.73
N ALA A 203 -9.96 8.35 -2.44
CA ALA A 203 -8.92 7.33 -2.45
C ALA A 203 -8.50 6.90 -3.86
N GLN A 204 -9.12 7.43 -4.91
CA GLN A 204 -8.87 7.01 -6.29
C GLN A 204 -8.86 5.49 -6.42
N ARG A 205 -9.91 4.86 -5.89
CA ARG A 205 -10.16 3.40 -5.89
C ARG A 205 -9.16 2.56 -5.05
N HIS A 206 -8.27 3.20 -4.30
CA HIS A 206 -7.38 2.50 -3.38
C HIS A 206 -8.18 1.99 -2.16
N ILE A 207 -8.47 0.68 -2.11
CA ILE A 207 -9.38 0.07 -1.12
C ILE A 207 -8.98 0.39 0.32
N GLY A 208 -7.72 0.22 0.70
CA GLY A 208 -7.26 0.48 2.07
C GLY A 208 -7.41 1.95 2.49
N MET A 209 -7.18 2.88 1.54
CA MET A 209 -7.38 4.31 1.81
C MET A 209 -8.85 4.69 1.86
N ALA A 210 -9.67 4.14 0.97
CA ALA A 210 -11.11 4.34 0.99
C ALA A 210 -11.69 3.88 2.33
N GLN A 211 -11.24 2.74 2.84
CA GLN A 211 -11.64 2.25 4.17
C GLN A 211 -11.24 3.21 5.29
N ARG A 212 -9.99 3.71 5.29
CA ARG A 212 -9.52 4.70 6.26
C ARG A 212 -10.34 5.98 6.20
N LEU A 213 -10.56 6.53 5.01
CA LEU A 213 -11.36 7.74 4.83
C LEU A 213 -12.82 7.52 5.24
N ALA A 214 -13.40 6.35 5.02
CA ALA A 214 -14.76 6.05 5.43
C ALA A 214 -14.92 5.99 6.96
N THR A 215 -13.93 5.45 7.68
CA THR A 215 -14.00 5.24 9.13
C THR A 215 -13.45 6.40 9.96
N ASP A 216 -12.54 7.24 9.40
CA ASP A 216 -11.89 8.36 10.09
C ASP A 216 -12.36 9.71 9.52
N ALA A 217 -13.37 10.32 10.18
CA ALA A 217 -13.86 11.65 9.81
C ALA A 217 -12.79 12.74 9.97
N ALA A 218 -11.86 12.58 10.93
CA ALA A 218 -10.76 13.53 11.14
C ALA A 218 -9.75 13.45 9.99
N ALA A 219 -9.49 12.27 9.43
CA ALA A 219 -8.65 12.11 8.24
C ALA A 219 -9.28 12.83 7.02
N ARG A 220 -10.59 12.71 6.81
CA ARG A 220 -11.29 13.46 5.77
C ARG A 220 -11.15 14.97 5.96
N ALA A 221 -11.40 15.45 7.17
CA ALA A 221 -11.29 16.89 7.48
C ALA A 221 -9.86 17.42 7.30
N ARG A 222 -8.83 16.65 7.68
CA ARG A 222 -7.42 17.02 7.46
C ARG A 222 -7.09 17.10 5.98
N ARG A 223 -7.57 16.13 5.16
CA ARG A 223 -7.40 16.15 3.70
C ARG A 223 -8.02 17.40 3.09
N ASP A 224 -9.27 17.71 3.44
CA ASP A 224 -9.99 18.88 2.92
C ASP A 224 -9.31 20.19 3.32
N ALA A 225 -8.89 20.31 4.57
CA ALA A 225 -8.17 21.48 5.05
C ALA A 225 -6.83 21.67 4.32
N MET A 226 -6.11 20.59 4.04
CA MET A 226 -4.86 20.62 3.26
C MET A 226 -5.11 21.10 1.85
N LEU A 227 -6.09 20.55 1.13
CA LEU A 227 -6.42 20.95 -0.26
C LEU A 227 -6.85 22.42 -0.34
N ARG A 228 -7.73 22.87 0.57
CA ARG A 228 -8.10 24.30 0.65
C ARG A 228 -6.91 25.18 0.99
N GLY A 229 -6.02 24.73 1.87
CA GLY A 229 -4.79 25.43 2.20
C GLY A 229 -3.90 25.65 0.97
N VAL A 230 -3.76 24.64 0.11
CA VAL A 230 -3.00 24.75 -1.15
C VAL A 230 -3.68 25.69 -2.16
N LEU A 231 -5.00 25.61 -2.32
CA LEU A 231 -5.75 26.54 -3.18
C LEU A 231 -5.66 28.00 -2.71
N ALA A 232 -5.44 28.23 -1.43
CA ALA A 232 -5.30 29.55 -0.83
C ALA A 232 -3.90 30.17 -0.95
N VAL A 233 -2.88 29.42 -1.41
CA VAL A 233 -1.49 29.92 -1.56
C VAL A 233 -1.44 31.07 -2.58
N ARG A 234 -0.88 32.22 -2.16
CA ARG A 234 -0.75 33.40 -3.00
C ARG A 234 0.69 33.86 -3.20
N GLY A 235 1.59 33.44 -2.33
CA GLY A 235 2.99 33.87 -2.36
C GLY A 235 3.94 32.88 -1.74
N VAL A 236 5.23 33.19 -1.79
CA VAL A 236 6.30 32.31 -1.28
C VAL A 236 6.13 32.02 0.22
N GLY A 237 5.72 33.04 1.01
CA GLY A 237 5.48 32.87 2.45
C GLY A 237 4.40 31.82 2.74
N ASP A 238 3.27 31.90 2.04
CA ASP A 238 2.18 30.93 2.16
C ASP A 238 2.65 29.54 1.74
N ALA A 239 3.44 29.45 0.65
CA ALA A 239 3.97 28.20 0.14
C ALA A 239 4.83 27.47 1.18
N VAL A 240 5.74 28.18 1.82
CA VAL A 240 6.62 27.63 2.89
C VAL A 240 5.79 27.18 4.10
N GLU A 241 4.84 28.02 4.54
CA GLU A 241 3.98 27.68 5.69
C GLU A 241 3.13 26.44 5.41
N VAL A 242 2.48 26.36 4.22
CA VAL A 242 1.65 25.22 3.85
C VAL A 242 2.48 23.95 3.71
N ALA A 243 3.67 24.02 3.09
CA ALA A 243 4.60 22.89 2.98
C ALA A 243 4.99 22.36 4.37
N GLY A 244 5.35 23.23 5.30
CA GLY A 244 5.68 22.86 6.67
C GLY A 244 4.53 22.15 7.38
N ARG A 245 3.29 22.67 7.26
CA ARG A 245 2.09 22.04 7.84
C ARG A 245 1.82 20.67 7.25
N VAL A 246 1.95 20.51 5.94
CA VAL A 246 1.73 19.22 5.24
C VAL A 246 2.74 18.18 5.73
N VAL A 247 4.02 18.53 5.81
CA VAL A 247 5.07 17.60 6.28
C VAL A 247 4.87 17.25 7.76
N ALA A 248 4.52 18.23 8.59
CA ALA A 248 4.24 18.00 10.01
C ALA A 248 3.05 17.03 10.18
N ALA A 249 1.94 17.25 9.48
CA ALA A 249 0.78 16.37 9.52
C ALA A 249 1.11 14.95 9.03
N ALA A 250 1.83 14.81 7.93
CA ALA A 250 2.27 13.51 7.42
C ALA A 250 3.22 12.79 8.41
N THR A 251 4.07 13.54 9.11
CA THR A 251 4.98 12.98 10.13
C THR A 251 4.21 12.47 11.34
N GLU A 252 3.24 13.23 11.83
CA GLU A 252 2.39 12.81 12.96
C GLU A 252 1.52 11.60 12.59
N ASP A 253 0.93 11.58 11.39
CA ASP A 253 0.18 10.43 10.89
C ASP A 253 1.08 9.18 10.76
N ALA A 254 2.31 9.34 10.26
CA ALA A 254 3.27 8.24 10.15
C ALA A 254 3.64 7.66 11.52
N LYS A 255 3.91 8.51 12.51
CA LYS A 255 4.18 8.09 13.90
C LYS A 255 2.99 7.38 14.52
N ALA A 256 1.78 7.92 14.37
CA ALA A 256 0.57 7.32 14.91
C ALA A 256 0.29 5.92 14.33
N LEU A 257 0.59 5.71 13.04
CA LEU A 257 0.43 4.41 12.36
C LEU A 257 1.39 3.33 12.85
N THR A 258 2.55 3.70 13.38
CA THR A 258 3.59 2.75 13.80
C THR A 258 3.69 2.61 15.33
N ALA A 259 3.20 3.59 16.08
CA ALA A 259 3.43 3.72 17.54
C ALA A 259 3.04 2.45 18.33
N GLU A 260 1.85 1.91 18.10
CA GLU A 260 1.36 0.72 18.82
C GLU A 260 2.23 -0.51 18.52
N ARG A 261 2.59 -0.71 17.26
CA ARG A 261 3.45 -1.80 16.82
C ARG A 261 4.87 -1.64 17.36
N ASP A 262 5.42 -0.44 17.28
CA ASP A 262 6.78 -0.12 17.73
C ASP A 262 6.92 -0.36 19.24
N GLU A 263 5.91 0.01 20.02
CA GLU A 263 5.87 -0.25 21.46
C GLU A 263 5.70 -1.74 21.77
N ALA A 264 4.82 -2.44 21.05
CA ALA A 264 4.64 -3.89 21.23
C ALA A 264 5.93 -4.68 20.91
N GLU A 265 6.64 -4.32 19.84
CA GLU A 265 7.93 -4.92 19.47
C GLU A 265 9.00 -4.64 20.53
N ARG A 266 9.10 -3.39 21.02
CA ARG A 266 10.03 -3.00 22.07
C ARG A 266 9.77 -3.78 23.37
N SER A 267 8.51 -3.83 23.81
CA SER A 267 8.10 -4.56 25.00
C SER A 267 8.34 -6.06 24.88
N SER A 268 8.11 -6.63 23.70
CA SER A 268 8.39 -8.05 23.40
C SER A 268 9.89 -8.36 23.46
N LEU A 269 10.72 -7.50 22.87
CA LEU A 269 12.18 -7.64 22.91
C LEU A 269 12.71 -7.55 24.34
N LEU A 270 12.28 -6.55 25.12
CA LEU A 270 12.70 -6.39 26.52
C LEU A 270 12.32 -7.62 27.36
N ARG A 271 11.10 -8.15 27.18
CA ARG A 271 10.67 -9.39 27.89
C ARG A 271 11.53 -10.58 27.49
N THR A 272 11.83 -10.75 26.19
CA THR A 272 12.69 -11.85 25.71
C THR A 272 14.10 -11.77 26.27
N LEU A 273 14.60 -10.57 26.52
CA LEU A 273 15.92 -10.31 27.11
C LEU A 273 15.92 -10.34 28.65
N GLY A 274 14.75 -10.57 29.29
CA GLY A 274 14.61 -10.59 30.73
C GLY A 274 14.79 -9.22 31.40
N ILE A 275 14.56 -8.12 30.68
CA ILE A 275 14.72 -6.74 31.18
C ILE A 275 13.33 -6.23 31.59
N ALA A 276 13.22 -5.78 32.85
CA ALA A 276 11.98 -5.17 33.32
C ALA A 276 11.77 -3.79 32.67
N GLU A 277 10.51 -3.43 32.46
CA GLU A 277 10.14 -2.12 31.91
C GLU A 277 10.70 -0.99 32.76
N GLY A 278 11.38 -0.04 32.11
CA GLY A 278 12.07 1.08 32.82
C GLY A 278 13.42 0.75 33.45
N ALA A 279 13.89 -0.49 33.39
CA ALA A 279 15.22 -0.85 33.87
C ALA A 279 16.35 -0.39 32.93
N ALA A 280 17.56 -0.17 33.51
CA ALA A 280 18.73 0.18 32.70
C ALA A 280 19.11 -0.98 31.75
N VAL A 281 19.29 -0.65 30.44
CA VAL A 281 19.65 -1.64 29.43
C VAL A 281 21.11 -2.07 29.57
N PRO A 282 21.40 -3.37 29.82
CA PRO A 282 22.76 -3.87 29.93
C PRO A 282 23.56 -3.67 28.63
N PRO A 283 24.88 -3.42 28.69
CA PRO A 283 25.71 -3.22 27.50
C PRO A 283 25.64 -4.37 26.49
N ALA A 284 25.50 -5.61 26.97
CA ALA A 284 25.47 -6.83 26.14
C ALA A 284 24.25 -6.89 25.17
N VAL A 285 23.17 -6.20 25.48
CA VAL A 285 21.92 -6.24 24.68
C VAL A 285 21.62 -4.92 23.95
N ARG A 286 22.47 -3.89 24.12
CA ARG A 286 22.28 -2.58 23.47
C ARG A 286 22.28 -2.68 21.94
N SER A 287 23.07 -3.57 21.37
CA SER A 287 23.12 -3.77 19.91
C SER A 287 21.78 -4.27 19.36
N GLN A 288 21.07 -5.13 20.09
CA GLN A 288 19.77 -5.66 19.66
C GLN A 288 18.69 -4.58 19.73
N LEU A 289 18.72 -3.78 20.80
CA LEU A 289 17.78 -2.66 20.94
C LEU A 289 18.04 -1.58 19.89
N SER A 290 19.32 -1.24 19.62
CA SER A 290 19.70 -0.30 18.55
C SER A 290 19.28 -0.81 17.17
N ALA A 291 19.40 -2.10 16.90
CA ALA A 291 18.93 -2.67 15.65
C ALA A 291 17.40 -2.53 15.49
N LEU A 292 16.63 -2.78 16.55
CA LEU A 292 15.18 -2.56 16.55
C LEU A 292 14.84 -1.08 16.31
N GLU A 293 15.52 -0.15 17.02
CA GLU A 293 15.31 1.29 16.84
C GLU A 293 15.64 1.76 15.41
N ASP A 294 16.64 1.17 14.79
CA ASP A 294 16.99 1.48 13.40
C ASP A 294 15.95 0.93 12.41
N ASP A 295 15.36 -0.24 12.69
CA ASP A 295 14.24 -0.78 11.91
C ASP A 295 12.99 0.09 12.06
N GLN A 296 12.67 0.51 13.26
CA GLN A 296 11.56 1.44 13.56
C GLN A 296 11.74 2.80 12.86
N LYS A 297 12.96 3.37 12.85
CA LYS A 297 13.28 4.59 12.09
C LYS A 297 13.12 4.41 10.58
N ARG A 298 13.55 3.28 10.03
CA ARG A 298 13.34 2.96 8.61
C ARG A 298 11.86 2.90 8.26
N ARG A 299 11.06 2.24 9.10
CA ARG A 299 9.60 2.15 8.97
C ARG A 299 8.94 3.52 9.03
N ALA A 300 9.31 4.36 10.00
CA ALA A 300 8.79 5.73 10.11
C ALA A 300 9.13 6.58 8.88
N THR A 301 10.36 6.45 8.35
CA THR A 301 10.79 7.14 7.12
C THR A 301 9.96 6.68 5.92
N ARG A 302 9.70 5.37 5.79
CA ARG A 302 8.84 4.85 4.73
C ARG A 302 7.42 5.36 4.87
N SER A 303 6.83 5.26 6.07
CA SER A 303 5.47 5.71 6.34
C SER A 303 5.27 7.20 6.04
N LEU A 304 6.27 8.03 6.36
CA LEU A 304 6.28 9.44 5.99
C LEU A 304 6.28 9.63 4.47
N ARG A 305 7.14 8.91 3.74
CA ARG A 305 7.17 8.99 2.27
C ARG A 305 5.87 8.55 1.63
N ASP A 306 5.30 7.45 2.09
CA ASP A 306 4.00 6.96 1.63
C ASP A 306 2.88 7.99 1.94
N GLY A 307 2.98 8.70 3.07
CA GLY A 307 2.10 9.80 3.44
C GLY A 307 2.23 11.01 2.51
N ILE A 308 3.45 11.43 2.20
CA ILE A 308 3.71 12.54 1.27
C ILE A 308 3.29 12.16 -0.16
N ASP A 309 3.58 10.94 -0.64
CA ASP A 309 3.14 10.50 -1.98
C ASP A 309 1.61 10.54 -2.11
N ARG A 310 0.90 10.22 -1.04
CA ARG A 310 -0.56 10.36 -0.98
C ARG A 310 -1.01 11.80 -1.09
N VAL A 311 -0.34 12.73 -0.38
CA VAL A 311 -0.61 14.17 -0.52
C VAL A 311 -0.41 14.61 -1.97
N LEU A 312 0.67 14.19 -2.63
CA LEU A 312 0.91 14.49 -4.04
C LEU A 312 -0.19 13.92 -4.95
N THR A 313 -0.68 12.72 -4.65
CA THR A 313 -1.80 12.09 -5.36
C THR A 313 -3.10 12.89 -5.18
N ASP A 314 -3.39 13.37 -3.97
CA ASP A 314 -4.54 14.23 -3.69
C ASP A 314 -4.44 15.57 -4.43
N LEU A 315 -3.27 16.21 -4.43
CA LEU A 315 -3.01 17.45 -5.15
C LEU A 315 -3.12 17.25 -6.67
N GLN A 316 -2.58 16.15 -7.19
CA GLN A 316 -2.71 15.79 -8.60
C GLN A 316 -4.18 15.66 -9.01
N SER A 317 -5.00 14.99 -8.18
CA SER A 317 -6.44 14.85 -8.43
C SER A 317 -7.16 16.20 -8.41
N MET A 318 -6.80 17.08 -7.49
CA MET A 318 -7.36 18.41 -7.36
C MET A 318 -7.06 19.30 -8.58
N PHE A 319 -5.80 19.37 -9.00
CA PHE A 319 -5.42 20.15 -10.18
C PHE A 319 -5.88 19.53 -11.51
N ARG A 320 -6.00 18.19 -11.57
CA ARG A 320 -6.72 17.52 -12.66
C ARG A 320 -8.17 18.02 -12.75
N ASP A 321 -8.87 18.11 -11.64
CA ASP A 321 -10.24 18.61 -11.60
C ASP A 321 -10.32 20.08 -12.07
N VAL A 322 -9.33 20.92 -11.72
CA VAL A 322 -9.23 22.30 -12.28
C VAL A 322 -9.13 22.27 -13.81
N VAL A 323 -8.26 21.43 -14.37
CA VAL A 323 -8.09 21.28 -15.83
C VAL A 323 -9.38 20.79 -16.47
N MET A 324 -10.06 19.83 -15.88
CA MET A 324 -11.35 19.32 -16.39
C MET A 324 -12.39 20.44 -16.47
N LEU A 325 -12.47 21.29 -15.44
CA LEU A 325 -13.37 22.44 -15.42
C LEU A 325 -13.01 23.49 -16.49
N GLN A 326 -11.71 23.73 -16.74
CA GLN A 326 -11.23 24.62 -17.80
C GLN A 326 -11.63 24.14 -19.21
N PHE A 327 -11.74 22.83 -19.42
CA PHE A 327 -12.23 22.23 -20.66
C PHE A 327 -13.75 22.08 -20.73
N GLY A 328 -14.49 22.71 -19.81
CA GLY A 328 -15.96 22.66 -19.77
C GLY A 328 -16.51 21.29 -19.33
N ARG A 329 -15.66 20.40 -18.81
CA ARG A 329 -16.06 19.14 -18.18
C ARG A 329 -16.41 19.36 -16.71
N GLY A 330 -17.16 18.47 -16.11
CA GLY A 330 -17.52 18.57 -14.69
C GLY A 330 -18.90 19.16 -14.43
N ALA A 331 -19.81 19.08 -15.40
CA ALA A 331 -21.23 19.20 -15.10
C ALA A 331 -21.63 18.05 -14.15
N PRO A 332 -22.63 18.26 -13.25
CA PRO A 332 -23.10 17.22 -12.32
C PRO A 332 -23.50 15.91 -13.01
N ALA A 333 -23.88 15.98 -14.29
CA ALA A 333 -24.23 14.83 -15.12
C ALA A 333 -23.01 14.01 -15.61
N ASP A 334 -21.82 14.63 -15.66
CA ASP A 334 -20.63 13.98 -16.24
C ASP A 334 -19.83 13.12 -15.25
N GLY A 335 -20.12 13.25 -13.95
CA GLY A 335 -19.51 12.40 -12.91
C GLY A 335 -17.99 12.54 -12.74
N ASP A 336 -17.35 13.45 -13.46
CA ASP A 336 -15.90 13.43 -13.73
C ASP A 336 -15.01 14.00 -12.61
N LEU A 337 -15.55 14.79 -11.65
CA LEU A 337 -14.75 15.38 -10.59
C LEU A 337 -14.52 14.41 -9.42
N ILE A 338 -13.26 14.34 -8.98
CA ILE A 338 -12.86 13.58 -7.79
C ILE A 338 -13.24 14.38 -6.51
N ASN A 339 -12.95 15.68 -6.51
CA ASN A 339 -13.13 16.57 -5.35
C ASN A 339 -14.39 17.43 -5.50
N ARG A 340 -15.56 16.80 -5.59
CA ARG A 340 -16.86 17.48 -5.82
C ARG A 340 -17.19 18.50 -4.74
N GLU A 341 -16.81 18.27 -3.51
CA GLU A 341 -17.04 19.15 -2.37
C GLU A 341 -16.21 20.43 -2.40
N LEU A 342 -15.18 20.47 -3.25
CA LEU A 342 -14.33 21.66 -3.52
C LEU A 342 -14.71 22.33 -4.85
N GLU A 343 -15.78 21.90 -5.53
CA GLU A 343 -16.17 22.40 -6.84
C GLU A 343 -16.25 23.93 -6.91
N PRO A 344 -16.85 24.67 -5.94
CA PRO A 344 -16.87 26.13 -5.99
C PRO A 344 -15.49 26.76 -6.03
N GLU A 345 -14.56 26.29 -5.18
CA GLU A 345 -13.19 26.77 -5.11
C GLU A 345 -12.41 26.40 -6.38
N LEU A 346 -12.61 25.17 -6.90
CA LEU A 346 -11.98 24.71 -8.14
C LEU A 346 -12.45 25.51 -9.35
N ARG A 347 -13.74 25.86 -9.45
CA ARG A 347 -14.28 26.74 -10.49
C ARG A 347 -13.69 28.15 -10.41
N ALA A 348 -13.50 28.69 -9.23
CA ALA A 348 -12.86 29.99 -9.04
C ALA A 348 -11.41 29.97 -9.56
N VAL A 349 -10.65 28.92 -9.28
CA VAL A 349 -9.30 28.75 -9.82
C VAL A 349 -9.34 28.55 -11.34
N ALA A 350 -10.20 27.68 -11.84
CA ALA A 350 -10.34 27.39 -13.27
C ALA A 350 -10.71 28.63 -14.11
N SER A 351 -11.45 29.59 -13.53
CA SER A 351 -11.81 30.84 -14.20
C SER A 351 -10.68 31.89 -14.21
N THR A 352 -9.71 31.76 -13.29
CA THR A 352 -8.63 32.76 -13.14
C THR A 352 -7.28 32.31 -13.69
N TRP A 353 -7.06 30.98 -13.74
CA TRP A 353 -5.81 30.42 -14.26
C TRP A 353 -5.92 30.03 -15.73
N SER A 354 -4.83 30.14 -16.48
CA SER A 354 -4.74 29.53 -17.80
C SER A 354 -4.54 28.01 -17.70
N VAL A 355 -4.89 27.29 -18.76
CA VAL A 355 -4.68 25.83 -18.84
C VAL A 355 -3.20 25.49 -18.71
N GLU A 356 -2.33 26.29 -19.33
CA GLU A 356 -0.87 26.11 -19.28
C GLU A 356 -0.37 26.19 -17.85
N ARG A 357 -0.87 27.13 -17.04
CA ARG A 357 -0.50 27.24 -15.63
C ARG A 357 -0.91 25.98 -14.85
N SER A 358 -2.11 25.47 -15.09
CA SER A 358 -2.60 24.26 -14.42
C SER A 358 -1.76 23.03 -14.80
N LEU A 359 -1.34 22.92 -16.07
CA LEU A 359 -0.46 21.85 -16.55
C LEU A 359 0.95 21.96 -15.95
N VAL A 360 1.52 23.15 -15.85
CA VAL A 360 2.82 23.38 -15.18
C VAL A 360 2.78 22.90 -13.73
N VAL A 361 1.69 23.13 -13.01
CA VAL A 361 1.55 22.63 -11.63
C VAL A 361 1.48 21.11 -11.58
N LEU A 362 0.76 20.47 -12.51
CA LEU A 362 0.71 19.00 -12.60
C LEU A 362 2.09 18.39 -12.91
N ASP A 363 2.84 19.00 -13.82
CA ASP A 363 4.22 18.58 -14.12
C ASP A 363 5.14 18.75 -12.91
N GLN A 364 4.97 19.84 -12.17
CA GLN A 364 5.74 20.08 -10.94
C GLN A 364 5.41 19.07 -9.83
N ILE A 365 4.16 18.61 -9.71
CA ILE A 365 3.80 17.53 -8.79
C ILE A 365 4.54 16.25 -9.18
N ALA A 366 4.57 15.90 -10.47
CA ALA A 366 5.29 14.73 -10.96
C ALA A 366 6.81 14.86 -10.73
N GLU A 367 7.38 16.04 -10.92
CA GLU A 367 8.81 16.32 -10.62
C GLU A 367 9.11 16.19 -9.13
N THR A 368 8.22 16.71 -8.27
CA THR A 368 8.35 16.60 -6.81
C THR A 368 8.39 15.12 -6.37
N ARG A 369 7.57 14.25 -6.99
CA ARG A 369 7.60 12.81 -6.73
C ARG A 369 8.95 12.20 -7.09
N ARG A 370 9.51 12.52 -8.27
CA ARG A 370 10.86 12.08 -8.68
C ARG A 370 11.96 12.57 -7.73
N ASN A 371 11.87 13.83 -7.29
CA ASN A 371 12.83 14.39 -6.34
C ASN A 371 12.83 13.66 -4.99
N LEU A 372 11.64 13.27 -4.50
CA LEU A 372 11.50 12.46 -3.29
C LEU A 372 12.12 11.06 -3.45
N GLU A 373 11.98 10.43 -4.62
CA GLU A 373 12.63 9.15 -4.95
C GLU A 373 14.16 9.28 -4.94
N GLN A 374 14.68 10.44 -5.35
CA GLN A 374 16.11 10.78 -5.31
C GLN A 374 16.61 11.26 -3.93
N ASN A 375 15.80 11.11 -2.88
CA ASN A 375 16.12 11.49 -1.50
C ASN A 375 16.24 13.00 -1.24
N VAL A 376 15.61 13.85 -2.04
CA VAL A 376 15.43 15.26 -1.68
C VAL A 376 14.57 15.35 -0.41
N ALA A 377 14.90 16.29 0.48
CA ALA A 377 14.14 16.49 1.71
C ALA A 377 12.67 16.85 1.40
N PRO A 378 11.68 16.16 2.01
CA PRO A 378 10.25 16.37 1.70
C PRO A 378 9.80 17.82 1.82
N THR A 379 10.26 18.54 2.85
CA THR A 379 9.91 19.95 3.04
C THR A 379 10.36 20.80 1.86
N LEU A 380 11.63 20.66 1.46
CA LEU A 380 12.20 21.43 0.34
C LEU A 380 11.50 21.11 -1.00
N ALA A 381 11.19 19.83 -1.24
CA ALA A 381 10.50 19.40 -2.45
C ALA A 381 9.07 19.99 -2.53
N LEU A 382 8.33 19.99 -1.42
CA LEU A 382 7.00 20.58 -1.34
C LEU A 382 7.02 22.11 -1.39
N GLU A 383 7.98 22.77 -0.75
CA GLU A 383 8.16 24.24 -0.85
C GLU A 383 8.36 24.67 -2.30
N SER A 384 9.27 24.02 -3.02
CA SER A 384 9.52 24.30 -4.44
C SER A 384 8.25 24.12 -5.28
N MET A 385 7.50 23.03 -5.07
CA MET A 385 6.24 22.78 -5.75
C MET A 385 5.20 23.87 -5.45
N LEU A 386 5.00 24.23 -4.19
CA LEU A 386 3.99 25.22 -3.80
C LEU A 386 4.36 26.65 -4.22
N VAL A 387 5.64 26.96 -4.35
CA VAL A 387 6.09 28.21 -4.98
C VAL A 387 5.65 28.26 -6.45
N THR A 388 5.70 27.13 -7.17
CA THR A 388 5.16 27.04 -8.54
C THR A 388 3.64 27.22 -8.56
N VAL A 389 2.91 26.67 -7.59
CA VAL A 389 1.46 26.93 -7.44
C VAL A 389 1.19 28.43 -7.28
N ALA A 390 1.95 29.12 -6.43
CA ALA A 390 1.81 30.54 -6.17
C ALA A 390 2.11 31.41 -7.41
N SER A 391 3.23 31.14 -8.08
CA SER A 391 3.75 31.98 -9.18
C SER A 391 3.23 31.59 -10.55
N GLY A 392 2.84 30.33 -10.74
CA GLY A 392 2.55 29.75 -12.06
C GLY A 392 3.78 29.61 -12.96
N ARG A 393 4.98 29.68 -12.38
CA ARG A 393 6.26 29.55 -13.09
C ARG A 393 7.13 28.52 -12.36
N ILE A 394 7.87 27.73 -13.12
CA ILE A 394 8.89 26.83 -12.55
C ILE A 394 10.00 27.70 -11.94
N PRO A 395 10.46 27.44 -10.70
CA PRO A 395 11.53 28.20 -10.06
C PRO A 395 12.86 28.13 -10.80
#